data_7af1f6e4a4a6ab32ff1c2fd8202532a1
#
_entry.id   7af1f6e4a4a6ab32ff1c2fd8202532a1
#
_cell.length_a   1.000
_cell.length_b   1.000
_cell.length_c   1.000
_cell.angle_alpha   90.00
_cell.angle_beta   90.00
_cell.angle_gamma   90.00
#
_symmetry.space_group_name_H-M   'P 1'
#
loop_
_entity.id
_entity.type
_entity.pdbx_description
1 polymer ?
#
loop_
_entity_poly.entity_id
_entity_poly.type
_entity_poly.pdbx_seq_one_letter_code
_entity_poly.pdbx_strand_id
1 'polypeptide(L)'
;MMLTLVKPAFDDLWFREKLMADEETMSYNARWGGTIPFPVDAWESWYESWVRNPGADRYYRYLMNPENEYVGEIAYHYDKLRDIYICDVIVLAQYRNRGYGTDALQQLCTAAKNNGIPVLHGDIAADNPSYKLFLKNGFDIEYQNEEVVMVKRDL
;
A
#
# COMPACT_ATOMS: atom_id res chain seq x y z
N MET A 1 -13.31 -11.63 7.29
CA MET A 1 -12.37 -10.89 6.44
C MET A 1 -12.12 -11.67 5.16
N MET A 2 -12.11 -10.98 4.04
CA MET A 2 -11.95 -11.60 2.72
C MET A 2 -10.50 -11.94 2.40
N LEU A 3 -9.57 -11.08 2.80
CA LEU A 3 -8.17 -11.19 2.44
C LEU A 3 -7.33 -11.75 3.58
N THR A 4 -6.30 -12.50 3.21
CA THR A 4 -5.24 -12.93 4.12
C THR A 4 -4.00 -12.09 3.85
N LEU A 5 -3.37 -11.58 4.90
CA LEU A 5 -2.10 -10.87 4.79
C LEU A 5 -0.97 -11.90 4.79
N VAL A 6 -0.10 -11.84 3.79
CA VAL A 6 0.99 -12.79 3.61
C VAL A 6 2.32 -12.06 3.62
N LYS A 7 3.22 -12.45 4.51
CA LYS A 7 4.62 -12.00 4.44
C LYS A 7 5.27 -12.73 3.27
N PRO A 8 5.69 -12.04 2.20
CA PRO A 8 6.18 -12.71 1.01
C PRO A 8 7.51 -13.42 1.25
N ALA A 9 7.68 -14.59 0.62
CA ALA A 9 8.98 -15.22 0.50
C ALA A 9 9.78 -14.50 -0.58
N PHE A 10 11.10 -14.57 -0.49
CA PHE A 10 11.98 -13.92 -1.48
C PHE A 10 11.64 -14.36 -2.91
N ASP A 11 11.43 -15.66 -3.11
CA ASP A 11 11.14 -16.20 -4.45
C ASP A 11 9.77 -15.80 -4.99
N ASP A 12 8.92 -15.20 -4.18
CA ASP A 12 7.59 -14.73 -4.59
C ASP A 12 7.58 -13.24 -4.98
N LEU A 13 8.73 -12.60 -5.05
CA LEU A 13 8.82 -11.20 -5.47
C LEU A 13 8.48 -10.97 -6.96
N TRP A 14 8.35 -12.05 -7.74
CA TRP A 14 7.79 -11.97 -9.08
C TRP A 14 6.41 -11.31 -9.08
N PHE A 15 5.63 -11.51 -8.01
CA PHE A 15 4.30 -10.89 -7.93
C PHE A 15 4.40 -9.37 -7.80
N ARG A 16 5.33 -8.88 -6.96
CA ARG A 16 5.53 -7.44 -6.83
C ARG A 16 6.02 -6.83 -8.15
N GLU A 17 6.91 -7.53 -8.86
CA GLU A 17 7.35 -7.10 -10.19
C GLU A 17 6.16 -6.97 -11.15
N LYS A 18 5.28 -7.98 -11.16
CA LYS A 18 4.06 -7.97 -11.98
C LYS A 18 3.14 -6.82 -11.58
N LEU A 19 2.93 -6.62 -10.28
CA LEU A 19 2.04 -5.57 -9.76
C LEU A 19 2.51 -4.18 -10.16
N MET A 20 3.81 -3.92 -10.00
CA MET A 20 4.41 -2.62 -10.33
C MET A 20 4.51 -2.37 -11.84
N ALA A 21 4.50 -3.41 -12.65
CA ALA A 21 4.59 -3.33 -14.11
C ALA A 21 3.22 -3.28 -14.80
N ASP A 22 2.14 -3.52 -14.09
CA ASP A 22 0.80 -3.54 -14.68
C ASP A 22 0.29 -2.11 -14.92
N GLU A 23 0.22 -1.72 -16.18
CA GLU A 23 -0.11 -0.34 -16.57
C GLU A 23 -1.46 0.12 -16.03
N GLU A 24 -2.47 -0.73 -16.11
CA GLU A 24 -3.81 -0.38 -15.62
C GLU A 24 -3.83 -0.21 -14.11
N THR A 25 -3.17 -1.12 -13.38
CA THR A 25 -3.05 -1.02 -11.92
C THR A 25 -2.33 0.26 -11.52
N MET A 26 -1.24 0.59 -12.19
CA MET A 26 -0.38 1.72 -11.85
C MET A 26 -0.81 3.04 -12.51
N SER A 27 -1.93 3.06 -13.21
CA SER A 27 -2.42 4.28 -13.87
C SER A 27 -2.70 5.43 -12.89
N TYR A 28 -3.07 5.13 -11.64
CA TYR A 28 -3.26 6.13 -10.59
C TYR A 28 -1.96 6.89 -10.29
N ASN A 29 -0.82 6.27 -10.56
CA ASN A 29 0.51 6.82 -10.31
C ASN A 29 1.06 7.58 -11.53
N ALA A 30 0.26 7.78 -12.57
CA ALA A 30 0.72 8.38 -13.83
C ALA A 30 1.37 9.74 -13.63
N ARG A 31 0.84 10.56 -12.70
CA ARG A 31 1.40 11.88 -12.34
C ARG A 31 2.83 11.76 -11.83
N TRP A 32 3.18 10.63 -11.20
CA TRP A 32 4.49 10.39 -10.58
C TRP A 32 5.30 9.32 -11.31
N GLY A 33 4.97 9.02 -12.58
CA GLY A 33 5.75 8.11 -13.42
C GLY A 33 5.07 6.82 -13.84
N GLY A 34 3.90 6.50 -13.30
CA GLY A 34 3.14 5.29 -13.66
C GLY A 34 3.76 4.02 -13.12
N THR A 35 4.07 3.06 -14.01
CA THR A 35 4.68 1.79 -13.62
C THR A 35 6.07 2.00 -12.99
N ILE A 36 6.41 1.09 -12.08
CA ILE A 36 7.67 1.14 -11.35
C ILE A 36 8.50 -0.09 -11.69
N PRO A 37 9.70 0.06 -12.27
CA PRO A 37 10.58 -1.08 -12.52
C PRO A 37 10.98 -1.76 -11.21
N PHE A 38 10.89 -3.09 -11.18
CA PHE A 38 11.34 -3.88 -10.05
C PHE A 38 12.10 -5.12 -10.53
N PRO A 39 13.30 -4.92 -11.16
CA PRO A 39 14.07 -6.01 -11.72
C PRO A 39 14.67 -6.89 -10.62
N VAL A 40 15.00 -8.12 -10.98
CA VAL A 40 15.53 -9.14 -10.05
C VAL A 40 16.75 -8.64 -9.26
N ASP A 41 17.63 -7.87 -9.89
CA ASP A 41 18.82 -7.32 -9.22
C ASP A 41 18.49 -6.26 -8.16
N ALA A 42 17.27 -5.75 -8.12
CA ALA A 42 16.81 -4.86 -7.04
C ALA A 42 16.14 -5.63 -5.88
N TRP A 43 15.85 -6.90 -6.05
CA TRP A 43 15.05 -7.68 -5.09
C TRP A 43 15.74 -7.83 -3.74
N GLU A 44 17.04 -8.13 -3.71
CA GLU A 44 17.74 -8.42 -2.45
C GLU A 44 17.73 -7.23 -1.49
N SER A 45 18.10 -6.03 -1.97
CA SER A 45 18.14 -4.86 -1.11
C SER A 45 16.75 -4.40 -0.69
N TRP A 46 15.77 -4.49 -1.59
CA TRP A 46 14.39 -4.17 -1.26
C TRP A 46 13.83 -5.13 -0.22
N TYR A 47 14.04 -6.43 -0.41
CA TYR A 47 13.54 -7.47 0.50
C TYR A 47 14.15 -7.34 1.90
N GLU A 48 15.44 -7.06 1.97
CA GLU A 48 16.13 -6.83 3.23
C GLU A 48 15.49 -5.68 4.01
N SER A 49 15.21 -4.56 3.32
CA SER A 49 14.67 -3.35 3.97
C SER A 49 13.19 -3.44 4.31
N TRP A 50 12.41 -4.17 3.50
CA TRP A 50 10.95 -4.16 3.63
C TRP A 50 10.38 -5.41 4.29
N VAL A 51 11.05 -6.54 4.19
CA VAL A 51 10.50 -7.83 4.62
C VAL A 51 11.37 -8.52 5.67
N ARG A 52 12.68 -8.64 5.41
CA ARG A 52 13.55 -9.39 6.29
C ARG A 52 13.88 -8.64 7.57
N ASN A 53 14.28 -7.37 7.46
CA ASN A 53 14.62 -6.52 8.59
C ASN A 53 14.02 -5.12 8.46
N PRO A 54 12.68 -4.99 8.50
CA PRO A 54 12.01 -3.70 8.29
C PRO A 54 12.12 -2.76 9.50
N GLY A 55 12.46 -3.28 10.69
CA GLY A 55 12.42 -2.51 11.92
C GLY A 55 11.01 -2.00 12.23
N ALA A 56 10.94 -0.91 12.98
CA ALA A 56 9.67 -0.24 13.29
C ALA A 56 9.21 0.70 12.18
N ASP A 57 10.07 0.98 11.21
CA ASP A 57 9.84 2.02 10.21
C ASP A 57 9.10 1.55 8.97
N ARG A 58 9.01 0.24 8.75
CA ARG A 58 8.39 -0.32 7.55
C ARG A 58 7.54 -1.53 7.85
N TYR A 59 6.52 -1.73 7.03
CA TYR A 59 5.64 -2.90 7.09
C TYR A 59 5.16 -3.20 5.68
N TYR A 60 5.19 -4.47 5.27
CA TYR A 60 4.81 -4.88 3.92
C TYR A 60 4.16 -6.26 3.95
N ARG A 61 3.03 -6.40 3.27
CA ARG A 61 2.34 -7.69 3.11
C ARG A 61 1.71 -7.80 1.73
N TYR A 62 1.69 -9.01 1.20
CA TYR A 62 0.84 -9.33 0.06
C TYR A 62 -0.58 -9.53 0.54
N LEU A 63 -1.53 -9.28 -0.35
CA LEU A 63 -2.94 -9.56 -0.16
C LEU A 63 -3.28 -10.84 -0.92
N MET A 64 -3.83 -11.84 -0.22
CA MET A 64 -4.25 -13.11 -0.82
C MET A 64 -5.76 -13.24 -0.68
N ASN A 65 -6.44 -13.56 -1.79
CA ASN A 65 -7.89 -13.75 -1.79
C ASN A 65 -8.28 -15.18 -1.32
N PRO A 66 -9.59 -15.46 -1.14
CA PRO A 66 -10.03 -16.79 -0.72
C PRO A 66 -9.69 -17.92 -1.70
N GLU A 67 -9.40 -17.59 -2.96
CA GLU A 67 -8.98 -18.54 -3.99
C GLU A 67 -7.47 -18.78 -4.00
N ASN A 68 -6.75 -18.26 -2.98
CA ASN A 68 -5.30 -18.39 -2.83
C ASN A 68 -4.49 -17.71 -3.94
N GLU A 69 -5.03 -16.61 -4.48
CA GLU A 69 -4.33 -15.79 -5.46
C GLU A 69 -3.81 -14.53 -4.81
N TYR A 70 -2.62 -14.08 -5.19
CA TYR A 70 -2.13 -12.77 -4.80
C TYR A 70 -2.87 -11.71 -5.62
N VAL A 71 -3.45 -10.73 -4.94
CA VAL A 71 -4.29 -9.71 -5.58
C VAL A 71 -3.77 -8.28 -5.38
N GLY A 72 -2.78 -8.08 -4.52
CA GLY A 72 -2.24 -6.75 -4.26
C GLY A 72 -1.27 -6.74 -3.11
N GLU A 73 -1.02 -5.53 -2.61
CA GLU A 73 -0.12 -5.29 -1.49
C GLU A 73 -0.64 -4.20 -0.56
N ILE A 74 -0.21 -4.26 0.69
CA ILE A 74 -0.32 -3.16 1.64
C ILE A 74 1.04 -2.87 2.25
N ALA A 75 1.27 -1.61 2.58
CA ALA A 75 2.52 -1.19 3.20
C ALA A 75 2.33 0.09 4.01
N TYR A 76 3.19 0.30 4.99
CA TYR A 76 3.43 1.63 5.52
C TYR A 76 4.92 1.82 5.74
N HIS A 77 5.35 3.07 5.74
CA HIS A 77 6.72 3.42 6.08
C HIS A 77 6.78 4.77 6.78
N TYR A 78 7.82 4.93 7.59
CA TYR A 78 8.10 6.20 8.24
C TYR A 78 8.79 7.16 7.27
N ASP A 79 8.19 8.33 7.09
CA ASP A 79 8.80 9.42 6.31
C ASP A 79 9.51 10.36 7.29
N LYS A 80 10.82 10.27 7.30
CA LYS A 80 11.67 11.02 8.25
C LYS A 80 11.57 12.54 8.06
N LEU A 81 11.38 12.99 6.82
CA LEU A 81 11.33 14.43 6.55
C LEU A 81 10.05 15.07 7.06
N ARG A 82 8.94 14.36 6.97
CA ARG A 82 7.62 14.84 7.42
C ARG A 82 7.25 14.34 8.81
N ASP A 83 8.03 13.42 9.37
CA ASP A 83 7.77 12.79 10.67
C ASP A 83 6.37 12.17 10.75
N ILE A 84 6.00 11.43 9.70
CA ILE A 84 4.71 10.73 9.60
C ILE A 84 4.90 9.34 9.05
N TYR A 85 3.94 8.44 9.34
CA TYR A 85 3.85 7.13 8.71
C TYR A 85 2.89 7.20 7.54
N ILE A 86 3.37 6.86 6.36
CA ILE A 86 2.59 6.89 5.11
C ILE A 86 2.24 5.47 4.71
N CYS A 87 0.99 5.25 4.34
CA CYS A 87 0.50 3.94 3.93
C CYS A 87 0.16 3.89 2.44
N ASP A 88 0.23 2.67 1.91
CA ASP A 88 -0.12 2.35 0.54
C ASP A 88 -1.00 1.11 0.51
N VAL A 89 -2.02 1.14 -0.35
CA VAL A 89 -2.86 -0.01 -0.66
C VAL A 89 -2.96 -0.09 -2.18
N ILE A 90 -2.52 -1.20 -2.76
CA ILE A 90 -2.57 -1.41 -4.20
C ILE A 90 -3.23 -2.75 -4.48
N VAL A 91 -4.32 -2.74 -5.27
CA VAL A 91 -5.01 -3.94 -5.73
C VAL A 91 -4.86 -4.01 -7.24
N LEU A 92 -4.47 -5.19 -7.78
CA LEU A 92 -4.41 -5.40 -9.22
C LEU A 92 -5.74 -5.00 -9.86
N ALA A 93 -5.68 -4.28 -10.97
CA ALA A 93 -6.86 -3.76 -11.65
C ALA A 93 -7.90 -4.84 -11.94
N GLN A 94 -7.46 -6.04 -12.35
CA GLN A 94 -8.36 -7.15 -12.65
C GLN A 94 -9.18 -7.64 -11.45
N TYR A 95 -8.75 -7.30 -10.23
CA TYR A 95 -9.44 -7.69 -8.99
C TYR A 95 -10.20 -6.54 -8.35
N ARG A 96 -10.28 -5.39 -8.99
CA ARG A 96 -11.02 -4.22 -8.47
C ARG A 96 -12.52 -4.45 -8.42
N ASN A 97 -13.21 -3.61 -7.63
CA ASN A 97 -14.67 -3.64 -7.48
C ASN A 97 -15.20 -4.92 -6.80
N ARG A 98 -14.38 -5.54 -5.96
CA ARG A 98 -14.75 -6.74 -5.18
C ARG A 98 -14.70 -6.49 -3.67
N GLY A 99 -14.46 -5.24 -3.25
CA GLY A 99 -14.34 -4.88 -1.83
C GLY A 99 -12.97 -5.15 -1.22
N TYR A 100 -11.99 -5.56 -2.01
CA TYR A 100 -10.65 -5.87 -1.51
C TYR A 100 -9.93 -4.64 -0.97
N GLY A 101 -10.08 -3.48 -1.59
CA GLY A 101 -9.44 -2.25 -1.13
C GLY A 101 -9.90 -1.86 0.27
N THR A 102 -11.19 -1.97 0.56
CA THR A 102 -11.75 -1.68 1.88
C THR A 102 -11.20 -2.65 2.93
N ASP A 103 -11.25 -3.95 2.65
CA ASP A 103 -10.74 -4.96 3.58
C ASP A 103 -9.23 -4.78 3.81
N ALA A 104 -8.47 -4.52 2.76
CA ALA A 104 -7.04 -4.29 2.84
C ALA A 104 -6.70 -3.08 3.72
N LEU A 105 -7.39 -1.96 3.52
CA LEU A 105 -7.15 -0.75 4.29
C LEU A 105 -7.49 -0.95 5.77
N GLN A 106 -8.59 -1.63 6.07
CA GLN A 106 -8.97 -1.94 7.44
C GLN A 106 -7.94 -2.84 8.13
N GLN A 107 -7.44 -3.86 7.43
CA GLN A 107 -6.41 -4.75 7.98
C GLN A 107 -5.08 -4.01 8.17
N LEU A 108 -4.73 -3.10 7.26
CA LEU A 108 -3.53 -2.28 7.40
C LEU A 108 -3.61 -1.40 8.64
N CYS A 109 -4.75 -0.75 8.87
CA CYS A 109 -4.95 0.07 10.06
C CYS A 109 -4.85 -0.77 11.34
N THR A 110 -5.42 -1.98 11.33
CA THR A 110 -5.31 -2.89 12.47
C THR A 110 -3.86 -3.29 12.73
N ALA A 111 -3.13 -3.66 11.69
CA ALA A 111 -1.72 -4.02 11.81
C ALA A 111 -0.87 -2.85 12.33
N ALA A 112 -1.09 -1.66 11.79
CA ALA A 112 -0.36 -0.46 12.23
C ALA A 112 -0.64 -0.16 13.72
N LYS A 113 -1.90 -0.23 14.13
CA LYS A 113 -2.28 -0.04 15.52
C LYS A 113 -1.59 -1.06 16.43
N ASN A 114 -1.60 -2.33 16.05
CA ASN A 114 -0.95 -3.40 16.81
C ASN A 114 0.56 -3.21 16.89
N ASN A 115 1.16 -2.55 15.92
CA ASN A 115 2.58 -2.22 15.89
C ASN A 115 2.91 -0.90 16.59
N GLY A 116 1.93 -0.27 17.24
CA GLY A 116 2.14 0.94 18.02
C GLY A 116 2.17 2.23 17.22
N ILE A 117 1.74 2.20 15.96
CA ILE A 117 1.68 3.41 15.12
C ILE A 117 0.46 4.25 15.55
N PRO A 118 0.65 5.50 15.98
CA PRO A 118 -0.48 6.29 16.49
C PRO A 118 -1.35 6.91 15.41
N VAL A 119 -0.76 7.26 14.26
CA VAL A 119 -1.46 7.94 13.16
C VAL A 119 -0.93 7.43 11.82
N LEU A 120 -1.82 7.06 10.91
CA LEU A 120 -1.47 6.77 9.53
C LEU A 120 -1.86 7.93 8.62
N HIS A 121 -0.98 8.25 7.69
CA HIS A 121 -1.23 9.21 6.62
C HIS A 121 -1.25 8.50 5.26
N GLY A 122 -1.93 9.12 4.31
CA GLY A 122 -1.88 8.71 2.90
C GLY A 122 -1.75 9.93 2.02
N ASP A 123 -0.74 9.92 1.13
CA ASP A 123 -0.57 10.97 0.13
C ASP A 123 -1.06 10.45 -1.21
N ILE A 124 -2.22 10.94 -1.62
CA ILE A 124 -2.93 10.43 -2.79
C ILE A 124 -2.90 11.50 -3.86
N ALA A 125 -2.53 11.13 -5.10
CA ALA A 125 -2.53 12.07 -6.21
C ALA A 125 -3.91 12.74 -6.33
N ALA A 126 -3.93 14.05 -6.58
CA ALA A 126 -5.18 14.83 -6.58
C ALA A 126 -6.21 14.32 -7.59
N ASP A 127 -5.76 13.72 -8.69
CA ASP A 127 -6.62 13.15 -9.72
C ASP A 127 -6.99 11.68 -9.49
N ASN A 128 -6.52 11.09 -8.40
CA ASN A 128 -6.84 9.71 -8.04
C ASN A 128 -8.05 9.68 -7.11
N PRO A 129 -9.19 9.11 -7.54
CA PRO A 129 -10.40 9.09 -6.73
C PRO A 129 -10.33 8.15 -5.52
N SER A 130 -9.25 7.38 -5.36
CA SER A 130 -9.12 6.42 -4.25
C SER A 130 -9.10 7.09 -2.87
N TYR A 131 -8.85 8.41 -2.77
CA TYR A 131 -8.94 9.11 -1.49
C TYR A 131 -10.33 8.92 -0.86
N LYS A 132 -11.37 8.70 -1.66
CA LYS A 132 -12.73 8.46 -1.17
C LYS A 132 -12.82 7.16 -0.37
N LEU A 133 -12.05 6.14 -0.75
CA LEU A 133 -11.96 4.90 0.01
C LEU A 133 -11.39 5.16 1.41
N PHE A 134 -10.37 5.99 1.50
CA PHE A 134 -9.79 6.37 2.78
C PHE A 134 -10.79 7.11 3.65
N LEU A 135 -11.53 8.07 3.08
CA LEU A 135 -12.55 8.82 3.83
C LEU A 135 -13.65 7.91 4.37
N LYS A 136 -14.06 6.90 3.60
CA LYS A 136 -15.06 5.92 4.05
C LYS A 136 -14.56 5.03 5.18
N ASN A 137 -13.26 4.96 5.37
CA ASN A 137 -12.62 4.10 6.37
C ASN A 137 -11.98 4.88 7.52
N GLY A 138 -12.54 6.04 7.84
CA GLY A 138 -12.16 6.78 9.04
C GLY A 138 -11.00 7.75 8.88
N PHE A 139 -10.50 7.95 7.67
CA PHE A 139 -9.50 8.97 7.40
C PHE A 139 -10.17 10.32 7.15
N ASP A 140 -9.50 11.38 7.55
CA ASP A 140 -9.92 12.76 7.28
C ASP A 140 -8.90 13.43 6.36
N ILE A 141 -9.36 14.41 5.58
CA ILE A 141 -8.46 15.22 4.76
C ILE A 141 -7.72 16.17 5.70
N GLU A 142 -6.38 16.07 5.74
CA GLU A 142 -5.54 17.00 6.48
C GLU A 142 -5.32 18.28 5.67
N TYR A 143 -5.00 18.11 4.39
CA TYR A 143 -4.91 19.21 3.42
C TYR A 143 -5.01 18.65 2.02
N GLN A 144 -5.32 19.53 1.06
CA GLN A 144 -5.29 19.17 -0.36
C GLN A 144 -4.88 20.37 -1.19
N ASN A 145 -4.27 20.08 -2.32
CA ASN A 145 -3.88 21.08 -3.31
C ASN A 145 -4.00 20.47 -4.71
N GLU A 146 -3.42 21.13 -5.73
CA GLU A 146 -3.52 20.66 -7.12
C GLU A 146 -2.80 19.33 -7.37
N GLU A 147 -1.86 18.94 -6.50
CA GLU A 147 -1.02 17.76 -6.69
C GLU A 147 -1.43 16.60 -5.81
N VAL A 148 -1.87 16.85 -4.57
CA VAL A 148 -2.06 15.80 -3.57
C VAL A 148 -3.28 16.05 -2.69
N VAL A 149 -3.92 14.95 -2.29
CA VAL A 149 -4.86 14.89 -1.17
C VAL A 149 -4.13 14.14 -0.05
N MET A 150 -3.82 14.84 1.03
CA MET A 150 -3.22 14.22 2.21
C MET A 150 -4.33 13.85 3.18
N VAL A 151 -4.44 12.56 3.48
CA VAL A 151 -5.41 12.05 4.45
C VAL A 151 -4.70 11.49 5.66
N LYS A 152 -5.40 11.45 6.81
CA LYS A 152 -4.85 10.88 8.03
C LYS A 152 -5.95 10.24 8.87
N ARG A 153 -5.55 9.25 9.67
CA ARG A 153 -6.41 8.57 10.63
C ARG A 153 -5.64 8.32 11.93
N ASP A 154 -6.26 8.71 13.05
CA ASP A 154 -5.78 8.33 14.39
C ASP A 154 -6.17 6.87 14.64
N LEU A 155 -5.24 6.08 15.16
CA LEU A 155 -5.45 4.63 15.34
C LEU A 155 -5.76 4.22 16.78
#